data_16aed4b3b9ca7c68a1429f3783667deb
#
_entry.id   16aed4b3b9ca7c68a1429f3783667deb
#
_cell.length_a   1.000
_cell.length_b   1.000
_cell.length_c   1.000
_cell.angle_alpha   90.00
_cell.angle_beta   90.00
_cell.angle_gamma   90.00
#
_symmetry.space_group_name_H-M   'P 1'
#
loop_
_entity.id
_entity.type
_entity.pdbx_description
1 polymer ?
#
loop_
_entity_poly.entity_id
_entity_poly.type
_entity_poly.pdbx_seq_one_letter_code
_entity_poly.pdbx_strand_id
1 'polypeptide(L)'
;MALAHRLASVWRPGLVLASAAWGGTDTARAIAAWSRCTWDAWPGLADVDVGAWEGLTRDEARSRDPAVFGRWFTSPAAVGFPGGERLLELRVRARALLDEVSARAPTGVVAVVGHDGINRAILLAALGLPLSHYHRLRQATGCLNVIAPNRFGHVVLTLNDTGHLR
;
A
#
# COMPACT_ATOMS: atom_id res chain seq x y z
N MET A 1 -6.68 8.80 14.79
CA MET A 1 -6.94 8.10 16.08
C MET A 1 -7.90 6.92 15.90
N ALA A 2 -9.04 7.05 15.19
CA ALA A 2 -10.03 5.98 15.02
C ALA A 2 -9.46 4.67 14.41
N LEU A 3 -8.63 4.76 13.37
CA LEU A 3 -7.97 3.60 12.76
C LEU A 3 -7.07 2.86 13.76
N ALA A 4 -6.24 3.58 14.50
CA ALA A 4 -5.32 2.98 15.49
C ALA A 4 -6.09 2.25 16.61
N HIS A 5 -7.15 2.86 17.12
CA HIS A 5 -8.02 2.23 18.11
C HIS A 5 -8.66 0.94 17.56
N ARG A 6 -9.20 0.98 16.33
CA ARG A 6 -9.82 -0.20 15.70
C ARG A 6 -8.82 -1.33 15.52
N LEU A 7 -7.60 -1.03 15.01
CA LEU A 7 -6.56 -2.04 14.83
C LEU A 7 -6.15 -2.67 16.17
N ALA A 8 -5.96 -1.86 17.21
CA ALA A 8 -5.57 -2.37 18.53
C ALA A 8 -6.66 -3.23 19.17
N SER A 9 -7.94 -2.85 19.02
CA SER A 9 -9.04 -3.58 19.67
C SER A 9 -9.45 -4.87 18.94
N VAL A 10 -9.39 -4.87 17.61
CA VAL A 10 -9.88 -6.00 16.79
C VAL A 10 -8.76 -6.93 16.38
N TRP A 11 -7.64 -6.36 15.87
CA TRP A 11 -6.59 -7.14 15.20
C TRP A 11 -5.34 -7.35 16.07
N ARG A 12 -5.08 -6.46 17.05
CA ARG A 12 -3.96 -6.53 17.99
C ARG A 12 -2.61 -6.81 17.31
N PRO A 13 -2.14 -5.95 16.41
CA PRO A 13 -0.88 -6.17 15.74
C PRO A 13 0.28 -6.23 16.74
N GLY A 14 1.19 -7.17 16.55
CA GLY A 14 2.43 -7.30 17.32
C GLY A 14 3.59 -6.51 16.72
N LEU A 15 3.44 -6.03 15.50
CA LEU A 15 4.42 -5.22 14.78
C LEU A 15 3.70 -4.27 13.81
N VAL A 16 4.26 -3.08 13.62
CA VAL A 16 3.85 -2.16 12.55
C VAL A 16 5.01 -1.95 11.60
N LEU A 17 4.81 -2.16 10.30
CA LEU A 17 5.72 -1.75 9.24
C LEU A 17 5.16 -0.53 8.54
N ALA A 18 5.95 0.50 8.33
CA ALA A 18 5.47 1.76 7.78
C ALA A 18 6.43 2.36 6.75
N SER A 19 5.85 3.10 5.81
CA SER A 19 6.63 4.02 4.99
C SER A 19 7.33 5.06 5.86
N ALA A 20 8.60 5.33 5.56
CA ALA A 20 9.35 6.42 6.19
C ALA A 20 8.89 7.81 5.72
N ALA A 21 8.07 7.89 4.66
CA ALA A 21 7.55 9.13 4.13
C ALA A 21 6.51 9.77 5.07
N TRP A 22 6.30 11.07 4.88
CA TRP A 22 5.41 11.89 5.69
C TRP A 22 3.99 11.27 5.78
N GLY A 23 3.39 11.29 6.97
CA GLY A 23 2.07 10.70 7.25
C GLY A 23 2.10 9.18 7.57
N GLY A 24 3.04 8.41 7.03
CA GLY A 24 3.22 7.00 7.34
C GLY A 24 3.69 6.78 8.79
N THR A 25 4.70 7.53 9.20
CA THR A 25 5.31 7.42 10.53
C THR A 25 4.37 7.82 11.66
N ASP A 26 3.56 8.87 11.50
CA ASP A 26 2.62 9.31 12.53
C ASP A 26 1.48 8.31 12.71
N THR A 27 0.99 7.76 11.60
CA THR A 27 -0.01 6.68 11.63
C THR A 27 0.56 5.43 12.31
N ALA A 28 1.81 5.04 11.98
CA ALA A 28 2.48 3.90 12.59
C ALA A 28 2.69 4.07 14.09
N ARG A 29 3.15 5.24 14.52
CA ARG A 29 3.31 5.57 15.95
C ARG A 29 2.00 5.46 16.72
N ALA A 30 0.92 5.99 16.14
CA ALA A 30 -0.40 5.89 16.75
C ALA A 30 -0.87 4.43 16.89
N ILE A 31 -0.72 3.63 15.84
CA ILE A 31 -1.08 2.20 15.85
C ILE A 31 -0.22 1.45 16.88
N ALA A 32 1.09 1.65 16.88
CA ALA A 32 2.02 0.99 17.80
C ALA A 32 1.72 1.33 19.26
N ALA A 33 1.45 2.61 19.56
CA ALA A 33 1.08 3.06 20.91
C ALA A 33 -0.21 2.42 21.41
N TRP A 34 -1.27 2.39 20.61
CA TRP A 34 -2.54 1.76 20.96
C TRP A 34 -2.44 0.24 21.08
N SER A 35 -1.63 -0.40 20.24
CA SER A 35 -1.43 -1.86 20.21
C SER A 35 -0.38 -2.34 21.21
N ARG A 36 0.38 -1.43 21.84
CA ARG A 36 1.52 -1.73 22.73
C ARG A 36 2.57 -2.61 22.05
N CYS A 37 2.90 -2.30 20.78
CA CYS A 37 3.90 -3.01 20.00
C CYS A 37 4.96 -2.04 19.43
N THR A 38 5.97 -2.59 18.75
CA THR A 38 6.99 -1.80 18.05
C THR A 38 6.55 -1.43 16.64
N TRP A 39 7.20 -0.44 16.06
CA TRP A 39 7.10 -0.14 14.64
C TRP A 39 8.48 0.05 14.01
N ASP A 40 8.61 -0.38 12.76
CA ASP A 40 9.82 -0.23 11.95
C ASP A 40 9.51 0.47 10.64
N ALA A 41 10.42 1.32 10.19
CA ALA A 41 10.36 1.88 8.85
C ALA A 41 10.77 0.81 7.83
N TRP A 42 9.98 0.65 6.76
CA TRP A 42 10.31 -0.24 5.67
C TRP A 42 10.33 0.53 4.34
N PRO A 43 11.51 0.72 3.71
CA PRO A 43 11.64 1.55 2.50
C PRO A 43 10.75 1.12 1.34
N GLY A 44 10.48 -0.19 1.24
CA GLY A 44 9.60 -0.76 0.21
C GLY A 44 8.14 -0.29 0.28
N LEU A 45 7.72 0.39 1.35
CA LEU A 45 6.38 0.97 1.51
C LEU A 45 6.25 2.41 0.99
N ALA A 46 7.31 3.00 0.43
CA ALA A 46 7.19 4.26 -0.28
C ALA A 46 6.13 4.16 -1.39
N ASP A 47 5.43 5.26 -1.67
CA ASP A 47 4.48 5.26 -2.79
C ASP A 47 5.20 5.10 -4.13
N VAL A 48 4.46 4.97 -5.20
CA VAL A 48 5.02 4.93 -6.56
C VAL A 48 5.77 6.23 -6.84
N ASP A 49 7.03 6.11 -7.25
CA ASP A 49 7.81 7.25 -7.70
C ASP A 49 7.32 7.67 -9.10
N VAL A 50 6.64 8.79 -9.16
CA VAL A 50 6.13 9.35 -10.41
C VAL A 50 7.15 10.28 -11.11
N GLY A 51 8.36 10.42 -10.56
CA GLY A 51 9.49 11.13 -11.13
C GLY A 51 9.16 12.55 -11.53
N ALA A 52 9.27 12.87 -12.82
CA ALA A 52 9.01 14.21 -13.33
C ALA A 52 7.56 14.72 -13.12
N TRP A 53 6.66 13.88 -12.62
CA TRP A 53 5.29 14.29 -12.26
C TRP A 53 5.12 14.64 -10.79
N GLU A 54 6.16 14.48 -9.96
CA GLU A 54 6.12 14.90 -8.56
C GLU A 54 5.70 16.36 -8.44
N GLY A 55 4.74 16.62 -7.54
CA GLY A 55 4.20 17.96 -7.30
C GLY A 55 3.27 18.52 -8.38
N LEU A 56 3.09 17.82 -9.51
CA LEU A 56 2.16 18.25 -10.54
C LEU A 56 0.71 17.86 -10.21
N THR A 57 -0.20 18.72 -10.59
CA THR A 57 -1.61 18.38 -10.68
C THR A 57 -1.84 17.38 -11.82
N ARG A 58 -2.99 16.70 -11.80
CA ARG A 58 -3.39 15.76 -12.85
C ARG A 58 -3.43 16.40 -14.24
N ASP A 59 -3.86 17.67 -14.33
CA ASP A 59 -3.96 18.38 -15.61
C ASP A 59 -2.60 18.83 -16.12
N GLU A 60 -1.69 19.22 -15.23
CA GLU A 60 -0.30 19.53 -15.57
C GLU A 60 0.45 18.27 -16.06
N ALA A 61 0.32 17.14 -15.37
CA ALA A 61 0.91 15.88 -15.79
C ALA A 61 0.38 15.45 -17.18
N ARG A 62 -0.93 15.59 -17.41
CA ARG A 62 -1.56 15.31 -18.73
C ARG A 62 -1.03 16.22 -19.82
N SER A 63 -0.84 17.50 -19.53
CA SER A 63 -0.35 18.48 -20.49
C SER A 63 1.12 18.26 -20.82
N ARG A 64 1.91 17.85 -19.81
CA ARG A 64 3.34 17.59 -19.94
C ARG A 64 3.63 16.34 -20.78
N ASP A 65 2.97 15.23 -20.48
CA ASP A 65 3.20 13.92 -21.10
C ASP A 65 1.89 13.23 -21.48
N PRO A 66 1.13 13.73 -22.49
CA PRO A 66 -0.20 13.20 -22.80
C PRO A 66 -0.20 11.71 -23.15
N ALA A 67 0.86 11.22 -23.79
CA ALA A 67 0.98 9.82 -24.18
C ALA A 67 1.21 8.89 -22.98
N VAL A 68 2.08 9.27 -22.04
CA VAL A 68 2.33 8.52 -20.81
C VAL A 68 1.08 8.59 -19.93
N PHE A 69 0.47 9.77 -19.81
CA PHE A 69 -0.76 9.98 -19.05
C PHE A 69 -1.92 9.11 -19.56
N GLY A 70 -2.12 9.05 -20.87
CA GLY A 70 -3.15 8.18 -21.48
C GLY A 70 -2.90 6.70 -21.18
N ARG A 71 -1.66 6.24 -21.34
CA ARG A 71 -1.27 4.85 -21.04
C ARG A 71 -1.39 4.50 -19.55
N TRP A 72 -1.17 5.44 -18.65
CA TRP A 72 -1.35 5.23 -17.22
C TRP A 72 -2.74 4.69 -16.89
N PHE A 73 -3.79 5.17 -17.55
CA PHE A 73 -5.16 4.71 -17.32
C PHE A 73 -5.58 3.51 -18.17
N THR A 74 -5.00 3.33 -19.36
CA THR A 74 -5.40 2.24 -20.27
C THR A 74 -4.53 1.00 -20.16
N SER A 75 -3.26 1.16 -19.85
CA SER A 75 -2.26 0.08 -19.82
C SER A 75 -1.21 0.32 -18.72
N PRO A 76 -1.62 0.43 -17.43
CA PRO A 76 -0.73 0.83 -16.35
C PRO A 76 0.50 -0.08 -16.20
N ALA A 77 0.37 -1.37 -16.52
CA ALA A 77 1.48 -2.33 -16.47
C ALA A 77 2.63 -1.99 -17.44
N ALA A 78 2.37 -1.24 -18.51
CA ALA A 78 3.34 -0.85 -19.52
C ALA A 78 3.95 0.54 -19.26
N VAL A 79 3.50 1.25 -18.23
CA VAL A 79 3.98 2.61 -17.94
C VAL A 79 5.28 2.57 -17.14
N GLY A 80 6.23 3.41 -17.57
CA GLY A 80 7.33 3.91 -16.77
C GLY A 80 7.21 5.42 -16.70
N PHE A 81 7.26 5.97 -15.49
CA PHE A 81 7.23 7.41 -15.29
C PHE A 81 8.58 8.03 -15.69
N PRO A 82 8.61 9.18 -16.36
CA PRO A 82 9.86 9.83 -16.74
C PRO A 82 10.70 10.18 -15.50
N GLY A 83 11.89 9.57 -15.36
CA GLY A 83 12.74 9.73 -14.18
C GLY A 83 12.22 9.10 -12.90
N GLY A 84 11.15 8.31 -12.99
CA GLY A 84 10.53 7.62 -11.86
C GLY A 84 10.47 6.10 -12.05
N GLU A 85 9.58 5.46 -11.32
CA GLU A 85 9.45 4.01 -11.20
C GLU A 85 8.52 3.43 -12.29
N ARG A 86 8.75 2.18 -12.65
CA ARG A 86 7.80 1.38 -13.41
C ARG A 86 6.86 0.63 -12.45
N LEU A 87 5.60 0.49 -12.83
CA LEU A 87 4.63 -0.23 -12.00
C LEU A 87 5.05 -1.71 -11.73
N LEU A 88 5.88 -2.27 -12.60
CA LEU A 88 6.46 -3.60 -12.39
C LEU A 88 7.42 -3.63 -11.18
N GLU A 89 8.20 -2.58 -10.97
CA GLU A 89 9.12 -2.44 -9.83
C GLU A 89 8.32 -2.29 -8.53
N LEU A 90 7.23 -1.52 -8.56
CA LEU A 90 6.29 -1.43 -7.44
C LEU A 90 5.72 -2.82 -7.06
N ARG A 91 5.40 -3.68 -8.05
CA ARG A 91 4.95 -5.06 -7.78
C ARG A 91 6.03 -5.91 -7.14
N VAL A 92 7.29 -5.74 -7.52
CA VAL A 92 8.41 -6.45 -6.89
C VAL A 92 8.50 -6.07 -5.41
N ARG A 93 8.42 -4.77 -5.09
CA ARG A 93 8.41 -4.28 -3.70
C ARG A 93 7.22 -4.81 -2.90
N ALA A 94 6.04 -4.85 -3.52
CA ALA A 94 4.83 -5.38 -2.90
C ALA A 94 4.94 -6.86 -2.54
N ARG A 95 5.56 -7.67 -3.41
CA ARG A 95 5.82 -9.09 -3.12
C ARG A 95 6.84 -9.27 -2.01
N ALA A 96 7.96 -8.54 -2.07
CA ALA A 96 8.97 -8.57 -1.03
C ALA A 96 8.39 -8.21 0.36
N LEU A 97 7.41 -7.29 0.41
CA LEU A 97 6.71 -6.99 1.66
C LEU A 97 5.90 -8.19 2.17
N LEU A 98 5.15 -8.89 1.32
CA LEU A 98 4.37 -10.07 1.76
C LEU A 98 5.27 -11.17 2.30
N ASP A 99 6.43 -11.37 1.69
CA ASP A 99 7.45 -12.32 2.16
C ASP A 99 8.04 -11.87 3.50
N GLU A 100 8.37 -10.60 3.65
CA GLU A 100 8.89 -10.00 4.88
C GLU A 100 7.90 -10.12 6.04
N VAL A 101 6.61 -9.81 5.80
CA VAL A 101 5.54 -9.97 6.81
C VAL A 101 5.43 -11.42 7.25
N SER A 102 5.48 -12.36 6.31
CA SER A 102 5.42 -13.79 6.60
C SER A 102 6.62 -14.28 7.42
N ALA A 103 7.80 -13.74 7.15
CA ALA A 103 9.03 -14.08 7.87
C ALA A 103 9.06 -13.51 9.29
N ARG A 104 8.63 -12.24 9.46
CA ARG A 104 8.66 -11.56 10.78
C ARG A 104 7.57 -12.00 11.74
N ALA A 105 6.43 -12.41 11.24
CA ALA A 105 5.30 -12.79 12.06
C ALA A 105 4.51 -13.98 11.46
N PRO A 106 5.10 -15.18 11.48
CA PRO A 106 4.50 -16.36 10.84
C PRO A 106 3.13 -16.74 11.45
N THR A 107 2.86 -16.35 12.69
CA THR A 107 1.59 -16.65 13.40
C THR A 107 0.92 -15.38 13.96
N GLY A 108 1.52 -14.22 13.74
CA GLY A 108 1.05 -12.95 14.32
C GLY A 108 0.31 -12.07 13.31
N VAL A 109 -0.06 -10.89 13.79
CA VAL A 109 -0.63 -9.82 12.96
C VAL A 109 0.39 -8.70 12.82
N VAL A 110 0.66 -8.30 11.59
CA VAL A 110 1.47 -7.13 11.24
C VAL A 110 0.56 -6.07 10.65
N ALA A 111 0.59 -4.87 11.20
CA ALA A 111 -0.03 -3.72 10.56
C ALA A 111 0.95 -3.12 9.55
N VAL A 112 0.49 -2.87 8.34
CA VAL A 112 1.27 -2.26 7.27
C VAL A 112 0.68 -0.90 6.94
N VAL A 113 1.49 0.15 7.04
CA VAL A 113 1.09 1.53 6.75
C VAL A 113 1.81 2.02 5.51
N GLY A 114 1.12 1.99 4.40
CA GLY A 114 1.61 2.44 3.09
C GLY A 114 0.76 3.59 2.52
N HIS A 115 0.91 3.81 1.23
CA HIS A 115 0.22 4.83 0.44
C HIS A 115 -0.72 4.16 -0.58
N ASP A 116 -1.53 4.96 -1.29
CA ASP A 116 -2.53 4.45 -2.26
C ASP A 116 -1.88 3.52 -3.30
N GLY A 117 -0.77 3.95 -3.91
CA GLY A 117 -0.12 3.21 -5.00
C GLY A 117 0.43 1.87 -4.57
N ILE A 118 1.26 1.86 -3.52
CA ILE A 118 1.85 0.61 -3.02
C ILE A 118 0.79 -0.32 -2.43
N ASN A 119 -0.25 0.19 -1.76
CA ASN A 119 -1.33 -0.62 -1.21
C ASN A 119 -2.10 -1.38 -2.30
N ARG A 120 -2.37 -0.73 -3.44
CA ARG A 120 -2.97 -1.41 -4.62
C ARG A 120 -2.07 -2.53 -5.13
N ALA A 121 -0.77 -2.29 -5.23
CA ALA A 121 0.18 -3.30 -5.68
C ALA A 121 0.27 -4.50 -4.72
N ILE A 122 0.22 -4.26 -3.41
CA ILE A 122 0.18 -5.32 -2.38
C ILE A 122 -1.08 -6.16 -2.53
N LEU A 123 -2.25 -5.53 -2.68
CA LEU A 123 -3.52 -6.22 -2.87
C LEU A 123 -3.53 -7.06 -4.15
N LEU A 124 -3.04 -6.52 -5.27
CA LEU A 124 -2.90 -7.26 -6.52
C LEU A 124 -1.94 -8.44 -6.39
N ALA A 125 -0.82 -8.25 -5.69
CA ALA A 125 0.15 -9.31 -5.44
C ALA A 125 -0.46 -10.43 -4.59
N ALA A 126 -1.19 -10.08 -3.53
CA ALA A 126 -1.88 -11.01 -2.66
C ALA A 126 -2.97 -11.81 -3.40
N LEU A 127 -3.69 -11.17 -4.30
CA LEU A 127 -4.75 -11.81 -5.11
C LEU A 127 -4.21 -12.55 -6.35
N GLY A 128 -2.92 -12.48 -6.64
CA GLY A 128 -2.34 -13.05 -7.87
C GLY A 128 -2.82 -12.36 -9.15
N LEU A 129 -3.35 -11.14 -9.05
CA LEU A 129 -3.90 -10.40 -10.18
C LEU A 129 -2.83 -9.61 -10.95
N PRO A 130 -3.00 -9.45 -12.27
CA PRO A 130 -2.07 -8.66 -13.08
C PRO A 130 -2.22 -7.16 -12.80
N LEU A 131 -1.13 -6.40 -13.04
CA LEU A 131 -1.08 -4.95 -12.86
C LEU A 131 -2.08 -4.16 -13.74
N SER A 132 -2.62 -4.77 -14.79
CA SER A 132 -3.70 -4.18 -15.58
C SER A 132 -4.97 -3.89 -14.77
N HIS A 133 -5.11 -4.50 -13.58
CA HIS A 133 -6.21 -4.25 -12.64
C HIS A 133 -5.92 -3.12 -11.65
N TYR A 134 -4.78 -2.43 -11.74
CA TYR A 134 -4.34 -1.44 -10.75
C TYR A 134 -5.39 -0.37 -10.43
N HIS A 135 -6.05 0.17 -11.43
CA HIS A 135 -7.10 1.18 -11.25
C HIS A 135 -8.47 0.63 -10.84
N ARG A 136 -8.62 -0.70 -10.78
CA ARG A 136 -9.87 -1.32 -10.34
C ARG A 136 -10.01 -1.44 -8.82
N LEU A 137 -8.91 -1.21 -8.08
CA LEU A 137 -8.90 -1.22 -6.63
C LEU A 137 -8.95 0.23 -6.12
N ARG A 138 -10.01 0.58 -5.40
CA ARG A 138 -10.08 1.86 -4.70
C ARG A 138 -9.38 1.76 -3.36
N GLN A 139 -8.63 2.80 -2.98
CA GLN A 139 -8.06 2.97 -1.65
C GLN A 139 -8.40 4.36 -1.15
N ALA A 140 -9.25 4.46 -0.14
CA ALA A 140 -9.58 5.72 0.52
C ALA A 140 -8.52 6.05 1.57
N THR A 141 -8.33 7.33 1.86
CA THR A 141 -7.44 7.75 2.95
C THR A 141 -7.88 7.13 4.28
N GLY A 142 -6.96 6.48 4.98
CA GLY A 142 -7.23 5.80 6.24
C GLY A 142 -8.07 4.52 6.12
N CYS A 143 -8.26 3.96 4.93
CA CYS A 143 -8.95 2.68 4.77
C CYS A 143 -8.16 1.53 5.38
N LEU A 144 -8.88 0.49 5.75
CA LEU A 144 -8.34 -0.79 6.23
C LEU A 144 -8.53 -1.87 5.16
N ASN A 145 -7.45 -2.58 4.86
CA ASN A 145 -7.46 -3.83 4.12
C ASN A 145 -6.95 -4.94 5.03
N VAL A 146 -7.49 -6.13 4.91
CA VAL A 146 -7.04 -7.29 5.69
C VAL A 146 -6.70 -8.41 4.74
N ILE A 147 -5.48 -8.89 4.83
CA ILE A 147 -4.92 -9.99 4.04
C ILE A 147 -4.51 -11.09 5.02
N ALA A 148 -4.88 -12.31 4.72
CA ALA A 148 -4.47 -13.48 5.51
C ALA A 148 -3.80 -14.52 4.60
N PRO A 149 -2.77 -15.24 5.09
CA PRO A 149 -2.22 -16.38 4.37
C PRO A 149 -3.23 -17.53 4.33
N ASN A 150 -3.20 -18.30 3.26
CA ASN A 150 -3.92 -19.55 3.14
C ASN A 150 -3.12 -20.59 2.32
N ARG A 151 -3.68 -21.79 2.12
CA ARG A 151 -3.02 -22.87 1.35
C ARG A 151 -2.76 -22.54 -0.14
N PHE A 152 -3.38 -21.50 -0.67
CA PHE A 152 -3.20 -21.05 -2.06
C PHE A 152 -2.34 -19.79 -2.19
N GLY A 153 -1.80 -19.29 -1.08
CA GLY A 153 -1.04 -18.03 -1.00
C GLY A 153 -1.70 -17.05 -0.02
N HIS A 154 -2.50 -16.13 -0.52
CA HIS A 154 -3.18 -15.12 0.32
C HIS A 154 -4.66 -15.00 -0.04
N VAL A 155 -5.46 -14.58 0.94
CA VAL A 155 -6.86 -14.19 0.77
C VAL A 155 -7.07 -12.78 1.30
N VAL A 156 -7.82 -11.96 0.57
CA VAL A 156 -8.24 -10.63 1.03
C VAL A 156 -9.57 -10.78 1.75
N LEU A 157 -9.55 -10.57 3.06
CA LEU A 157 -10.73 -10.68 3.94
C LEU A 157 -11.54 -9.39 3.97
N THR A 158 -10.85 -8.24 3.84
CA THR A 158 -11.47 -6.91 3.86
C THR A 158 -10.74 -6.03 2.86
N LEU A 159 -11.50 -5.24 2.12
CA LEU A 159 -10.99 -4.32 1.12
C LEU A 159 -11.58 -2.93 1.32
N ASN A 160 -10.70 -1.91 1.43
CA ASN A 160 -11.06 -0.49 1.47
C ASN A 160 -12.14 -0.14 2.52
N ASP A 161 -12.07 -0.74 3.69
CA ASP A 161 -13.04 -0.48 4.76
C ASP A 161 -12.71 0.83 5.49
N THR A 162 -13.69 1.73 5.52
CA THR A 162 -13.64 3.04 6.20
C THR A 162 -14.65 3.18 7.32
N GLY A 163 -15.26 2.08 7.78
CA GLY A 163 -16.32 2.10 8.79
C GLY A 163 -15.93 2.77 10.10
N HIS A 164 -14.65 2.78 10.45
CA HIS A 164 -14.12 3.46 11.64
C HIS A 164 -13.99 4.99 11.50
N LEU A 165 -14.21 5.54 10.31
CA LEU A 165 -14.15 6.99 10.03
C LEU A 165 -15.52 7.67 10.06
N ARG A 166 -16.57 6.92 10.39
CA ARG A 166 -17.96 7.41 10.48
C ARG A 166 -18.35 7.71 11.90
#